data_372599ac7ea540bc7dd231de743f1e09
#
_entry.id   372599ac7ea540bc7dd231de743f1e09
#
_cell.length_a   1.000
_cell.length_b   1.000
_cell.length_c   1.000
_cell.angle_alpha   90.00
_cell.angle_beta   90.00
_cell.angle_gamma   90.00
#
_symmetry.space_group_name_H-M   'P 1'
#
loop_
_entity.id
_entity.type
_entity.pdbx_description
1 polymer ?
#
loop_
_entity_poly.entity_id
_entity_poly.type
_entity_poly.pdbx_seq_one_letter_code
_entity_poly.pdbx_strand_id
1 'polypeptide(L)'
;MVLLTSNECNFDLEATDFNLPGVDGRNWSLQQCMGRNGLLIMFICNHCPYVKSVQERIVRDALELNQLGIESVAILSNDTTNYPEDSFFNMRLLAEKLKFSFPYLLDESQAVAKNYDAVCTPDFFGYNKDYKLQYRGRLDASRQETAPEDSKRDLFEAMKLIGETNHGPQYQVPSIGCSIKWK
;
A
#
# COMPACT_ATOMS: atom_id res chain seq x y z
N MET A 1 3.21 11.26 17.98
CA MET A 1 2.71 10.43 16.84
C MET A 1 1.22 10.72 16.75
N VAL A 2 0.74 11.18 15.59
CA VAL A 2 -0.71 11.43 15.37
C VAL A 2 -1.28 10.20 14.67
N LEU A 3 -2.37 9.65 15.20
CA LEU A 3 -3.11 8.54 14.64
C LEU A 3 -4.21 9.10 13.74
N LEU A 4 -4.28 8.60 12.51
CA LEU A 4 -5.31 8.98 11.53
C LEU A 4 -6.01 7.75 10.99
N THR A 5 -7.24 7.97 10.55
CA THR A 5 -8.04 6.99 9.81
C THR A 5 -8.03 7.38 8.34
N SER A 6 -7.85 6.42 7.44
CA SER A 6 -7.93 6.68 5.99
C SER A 6 -9.34 7.14 5.60
N ASN A 7 -9.44 7.87 4.49
CA ASN A 7 -10.72 8.28 3.94
C ASN A 7 -11.50 7.07 3.38
N GLU A 8 -12.80 7.24 3.16
CA GLU A 8 -13.63 6.23 2.54
C GLU A 8 -13.25 6.00 1.06
N CYS A 9 -13.62 4.84 0.53
CA CYS A 9 -13.40 4.51 -0.87
C CYS A 9 -14.29 5.38 -1.77
N ASN A 10 -13.66 6.24 -2.57
CA ASN A 10 -14.34 6.93 -3.66
C ASN A 10 -14.31 6.03 -4.90
N PHE A 11 -15.34 5.19 -5.04
CA PHE A 11 -15.41 4.22 -6.12
C PHE A 11 -15.24 4.88 -7.50
N ASP A 12 -14.59 4.16 -8.39
CA ASP A 12 -14.31 4.55 -9.77
C ASP A 12 -13.41 5.79 -9.95
N LEU A 13 -12.81 6.31 -8.86
CA LEU A 13 -11.76 7.33 -8.97
C LEU A 13 -10.56 6.75 -9.74
N GLU A 14 -10.11 7.47 -10.75
CA GLU A 14 -8.96 7.05 -11.55
C GLU A 14 -7.65 7.12 -10.75
N ALA A 15 -6.79 6.11 -10.93
CA ALA A 15 -5.43 6.16 -10.41
C ALA A 15 -4.64 7.29 -11.04
N THR A 16 -3.98 8.09 -10.22
CA THR A 16 -3.10 9.17 -10.68
C THR A 16 -1.74 8.59 -11.10
N ASP A 17 -1.24 8.99 -12.26
CA ASP A 17 0.07 8.52 -12.74
C ASP A 17 1.21 9.00 -11.83
N PHE A 18 2.26 8.20 -11.79
CA PHE A 18 3.51 8.51 -11.11
C PHE A 18 4.71 7.91 -11.87
N ASN A 19 5.89 8.43 -11.58
CA ASN A 19 7.16 7.85 -12.01
C ASN A 19 8.19 8.06 -10.88
N LEU A 20 8.41 7.03 -10.09
CA LEU A 20 9.17 7.10 -8.84
C LEU A 20 10.37 6.15 -8.83
N PRO A 21 11.48 6.52 -8.16
CA PRO A 21 12.61 5.64 -7.98
C PRO A 21 12.30 4.49 -7.02
N GLY A 22 12.60 3.28 -7.45
CA GLY A 22 12.50 2.05 -6.65
C GLY A 22 13.83 1.67 -6.01
N VAL A 23 13.75 1.00 -4.87
CA VAL A 23 14.96 0.50 -4.14
C VAL A 23 15.77 -0.53 -4.94
N ASP A 24 15.20 -1.07 -6.01
CA ASP A 24 15.85 -1.97 -6.98
C ASP A 24 16.69 -1.24 -8.02
N GLY A 25 16.78 0.11 -7.94
CA GLY A 25 17.57 0.95 -8.84
C GLY A 25 16.86 1.32 -10.15
N ARG A 26 15.59 0.97 -10.31
CA ARG A 26 14.77 1.34 -11.48
C ARG A 26 13.76 2.40 -11.12
N ASN A 27 13.31 3.16 -12.12
CA ASN A 27 12.08 3.96 -11.99
C ASN A 27 10.87 3.12 -12.41
N TRP A 28 9.78 3.34 -11.69
CA TRP A 28 8.51 2.65 -11.90
C TRP A 28 7.39 3.65 -12.13
N SER A 29 6.67 3.49 -13.24
CA SER A 29 5.43 4.22 -13.51
C SER A 29 4.21 3.40 -13.05
N LEU A 30 3.06 4.06 -12.93
CA LEU A 30 1.78 3.39 -12.66
C LEU A 30 1.52 2.26 -13.67
N GLN A 31 1.75 2.52 -14.96
CA GLN A 31 1.55 1.53 -16.02
C GLN A 31 2.44 0.30 -15.85
N GLN A 32 3.70 0.47 -15.44
CA GLN A 32 4.62 -0.65 -15.20
C GLN A 32 4.26 -1.46 -13.95
N CYS A 33 3.56 -0.85 -12.99
CA CYS A 33 3.08 -1.52 -11.79
C CYS A 33 1.74 -2.24 -12.00
N MET A 34 0.99 -1.92 -13.06
CA MET A 34 -0.35 -2.48 -13.27
C MET A 34 -0.30 -3.96 -13.65
N GLY A 35 -1.03 -4.78 -12.89
CA GLY A 35 -1.24 -6.18 -13.19
C GLY A 35 -2.42 -6.41 -14.16
N ARG A 36 -2.46 -7.58 -14.76
CA ARG A 36 -3.53 -7.94 -15.74
C ARG A 36 -4.94 -7.89 -15.14
N ASN A 37 -5.07 -8.11 -13.82
CA ASN A 37 -6.34 -8.18 -13.10
C ASN A 37 -6.52 -7.08 -12.06
N GLY A 38 -5.53 -6.21 -11.86
CA GLY A 38 -5.59 -5.08 -10.93
C GLY A 38 -4.26 -4.74 -10.29
N LEU A 39 -4.29 -3.72 -9.43
CA LEU A 39 -3.12 -3.19 -8.73
C LEU A 39 -3.48 -2.83 -7.28
N LEU A 40 -2.64 -3.25 -6.36
CA LEU A 40 -2.63 -2.81 -4.98
C LEU A 40 -1.53 -1.75 -4.77
N ILE A 41 -1.93 -0.52 -4.46
CA ILE A 41 -1.00 0.56 -4.06
C ILE A 41 -1.04 0.70 -2.54
N MET A 42 0.13 0.72 -1.90
CA MET A 42 0.27 0.75 -0.45
C MET A 42 1.16 1.92 -0.03
N PHE A 43 0.63 2.88 0.72
CA PHE A 43 1.47 3.87 1.38
C PHE A 43 1.94 3.30 2.72
N ILE A 44 3.22 3.00 2.80
CA ILE A 44 3.86 2.42 4.00
C ILE A 44 5.16 3.15 4.33
N CYS A 45 5.68 2.94 5.53
CA CYS A 45 6.99 3.44 5.93
C CYS A 45 7.70 2.45 6.87
N ASN A 46 8.99 2.67 7.12
CA ASN A 46 9.79 1.70 7.88
C ASN A 46 9.61 1.80 9.39
N HIS A 47 9.34 3.00 9.92
CA HIS A 47 9.34 3.23 11.37
C HIS A 47 7.98 3.08 12.04
N CYS A 48 6.86 3.16 11.28
CA CYS A 48 5.51 3.12 11.82
C CYS A 48 5.19 1.76 12.49
N PRO A 49 4.79 1.73 13.78
CA PRO A 49 4.46 0.48 14.46
C PRO A 49 3.24 -0.24 13.83
N TYR A 50 2.30 0.50 13.25
CA TYR A 50 1.16 -0.09 12.52
C TYR A 50 1.59 -0.81 11.26
N VAL A 51 2.60 -0.29 10.54
CA VAL A 51 3.19 -1.00 9.39
C VAL A 51 3.96 -2.22 9.86
N LYS A 52 4.81 -2.07 10.90
CA LYS A 52 5.62 -3.17 11.45
C LYS A 52 4.78 -4.35 11.92
N SER A 53 3.61 -4.10 12.50
CA SER A 53 2.71 -5.17 12.98
C SER A 53 2.06 -5.97 11.85
N VAL A 54 2.00 -5.44 10.63
CA VAL A 54 1.33 -6.08 9.48
C VAL A 54 2.27 -6.42 8.32
N GLN A 55 3.54 -6.02 8.37
CA GLN A 55 4.47 -6.10 7.23
C GLN A 55 4.65 -7.51 6.65
N GLU A 56 4.72 -8.55 7.49
CA GLU A 56 4.86 -9.93 7.02
C GLU A 56 3.58 -10.42 6.32
N ARG A 57 2.42 -9.98 6.81
CA ARG A 57 1.14 -10.28 6.17
C ARG A 57 0.94 -9.53 4.85
N ILE A 58 1.44 -8.29 4.75
CA ILE A 58 1.51 -7.55 3.47
C ILE A 58 2.31 -8.36 2.46
N VAL A 59 3.49 -8.85 2.84
CA VAL A 59 4.36 -9.63 1.93
C VAL A 59 3.67 -10.91 1.47
N ARG A 60 3.06 -11.65 2.40
CA ARG A 60 2.29 -12.86 2.10
C ARG A 60 1.15 -12.56 1.12
N ASP A 61 0.33 -11.56 1.45
CA ASP A 61 -0.86 -11.22 0.66
C ASP A 61 -0.47 -10.74 -0.74
N ALA A 62 0.56 -9.90 -0.87
CA ALA A 62 1.08 -9.45 -2.16
C ALA A 62 1.60 -10.60 -3.03
N LEU A 63 2.31 -11.57 -2.43
CA LEU A 63 2.81 -12.74 -3.15
C LEU A 63 1.67 -13.61 -3.70
N GLU A 64 0.63 -13.82 -2.90
CA GLU A 64 -0.54 -14.60 -3.31
C GLU A 64 -1.38 -13.84 -4.36
N LEU A 65 -1.54 -12.51 -4.22
CA LEU A 65 -2.24 -11.67 -5.20
C LEU A 65 -1.54 -11.68 -6.56
N ASN A 66 -0.21 -11.66 -6.58
CA ASN A 66 0.56 -11.78 -7.82
C ASN A 66 0.21 -13.05 -8.60
N GLN A 67 0.01 -14.19 -7.94
CA GLN A 67 -0.43 -15.44 -8.58
C GLN A 67 -1.83 -15.31 -9.22
N LEU A 68 -2.65 -14.40 -8.72
CA LEU A 68 -3.96 -14.06 -9.29
C LEU A 68 -3.89 -12.99 -10.39
N GLY A 69 -2.67 -12.52 -10.75
CA GLY A 69 -2.44 -11.48 -11.75
C GLY A 69 -2.75 -10.07 -11.24
N ILE A 70 -2.76 -9.88 -9.92
CA ILE A 70 -2.90 -8.59 -9.26
C ILE A 70 -1.53 -8.20 -8.73
N GLU A 71 -0.94 -7.16 -9.29
CA GLU A 71 0.35 -6.67 -8.87
C GLU A 71 0.22 -5.77 -7.63
N SER A 72 1.34 -5.55 -6.96
CA SER A 72 1.41 -4.69 -5.78
C SER A 72 2.57 -3.72 -5.90
N VAL A 73 2.44 -2.53 -5.33
CA VAL A 73 3.51 -1.54 -5.19
C VAL A 73 3.41 -0.84 -3.85
N ALA A 74 4.52 -0.64 -3.19
CA ALA A 74 4.61 0.15 -1.96
C ALA A 74 5.27 1.51 -2.24
N ILE A 75 4.75 2.57 -1.62
CA ILE A 75 5.24 3.94 -1.77
C ILE A 75 5.51 4.51 -0.38
N LEU A 76 6.71 5.04 -0.17
CA LEU A 76 7.09 5.80 1.01
C LEU A 76 7.10 7.29 0.68
N SER A 77 6.31 8.07 1.43
CA SER A 77 6.16 9.52 1.22
C SER A 77 6.46 10.33 2.48
N ASN A 78 7.11 9.74 3.49
CA ASN A 78 7.52 10.47 4.68
C ASN A 78 8.73 11.38 4.39
N ASP A 79 8.85 12.46 5.16
CA ASP A 79 10.05 13.30 5.21
C ASP A 79 11.25 12.51 5.74
N THR A 80 12.08 12.03 4.84
CA THR A 80 13.26 11.21 5.16
C THR A 80 14.40 12.01 5.80
N THR A 81 14.34 13.34 5.76
CA THR A 81 15.33 14.22 6.40
C THR A 81 15.13 14.25 7.92
N ASN A 82 13.88 14.42 8.36
CA ASN A 82 13.54 14.45 9.78
C ASN A 82 13.27 13.05 10.36
N TYR A 83 13.07 12.05 9.50
CA TYR A 83 12.83 10.65 9.86
C TYR A 83 13.83 9.72 9.13
N PRO A 84 15.10 9.69 9.54
CA PRO A 84 16.16 8.95 8.83
C PRO A 84 15.94 7.43 8.81
N GLU A 85 15.09 6.88 9.67
CA GLU A 85 14.67 5.47 9.61
C GLU A 85 13.95 5.14 8.30
N ASP A 86 13.36 6.14 7.65
CA ASP A 86 12.68 6.03 6.37
C ASP A 86 13.58 6.38 5.17
N SER A 87 14.88 6.54 5.38
CA SER A 87 15.84 6.83 4.29
C SER A 87 15.78 5.75 3.20
N PHE A 88 16.12 6.15 1.96
CA PHE A 88 16.15 5.24 0.81
C PHE A 88 17.03 4.01 1.05
N PHE A 89 18.15 4.20 1.78
CA PHE A 89 19.01 3.09 2.18
C PHE A 89 18.28 2.10 3.10
N ASN A 90 17.57 2.60 4.11
CA ASN A 90 16.81 1.76 5.04
C ASN A 90 15.59 1.08 4.37
N MET A 91 14.96 1.74 3.39
CA MET A 91 13.93 1.13 2.55
C MET A 91 14.47 -0.11 1.82
N ARG A 92 15.66 0.00 1.22
CA ARG A 92 16.33 -1.14 0.57
C ARG A 92 16.59 -2.27 1.54
N LEU A 93 17.19 -1.98 2.68
CA LEU A 93 17.47 -2.99 3.71
C LEU A 93 16.20 -3.71 4.18
N LEU A 94 15.09 -2.98 4.36
CA LEU A 94 13.82 -3.56 4.74
C LEU A 94 13.26 -4.48 3.64
N ALA A 95 13.27 -4.01 2.40
CA ALA A 95 12.79 -4.79 1.26
C ALA A 95 13.58 -6.10 1.07
N GLU A 96 14.91 -6.04 1.22
CA GLU A 96 15.80 -7.20 1.17
C GLU A 96 15.52 -8.16 2.34
N LYS A 97 15.45 -7.64 3.56
CA LYS A 97 15.18 -8.43 4.79
C LYS A 97 13.87 -9.18 4.73
N LEU A 98 12.81 -8.53 4.28
CA LEU A 98 11.46 -9.11 4.22
C LEU A 98 11.18 -9.78 2.87
N LYS A 99 12.13 -9.74 1.93
CA LYS A 99 12.00 -10.33 0.59
C LYS A 99 10.76 -9.82 -0.14
N PHE A 100 10.61 -8.49 -0.23
CA PHE A 100 9.50 -7.89 -0.95
C PHE A 100 9.41 -8.44 -2.38
N SER A 101 8.27 -8.99 -2.75
CA SER A 101 7.95 -9.45 -4.10
C SER A 101 7.42 -8.34 -5.01
N PHE A 102 7.37 -7.11 -4.52
CA PHE A 102 6.82 -5.92 -5.16
C PHE A 102 7.79 -4.74 -5.08
N PRO A 103 7.70 -3.76 -6.00
CA PRO A 103 8.50 -2.54 -5.95
C PRO A 103 8.24 -1.74 -4.67
N TYR A 104 9.30 -1.17 -4.07
CA TYR A 104 9.21 -0.21 -2.97
C TYR A 104 9.80 1.12 -3.43
N LEU A 105 8.95 2.13 -3.56
CA LEU A 105 9.23 3.40 -4.25
C LEU A 105 9.33 4.55 -3.25
N LEU A 106 10.19 5.53 -3.56
CA LEU A 106 10.31 6.77 -2.79
C LEU A 106 9.58 7.91 -3.50
N ASP A 107 8.56 8.46 -2.86
CA ASP A 107 7.91 9.74 -3.22
C ASP A 107 8.50 10.87 -2.40
N GLU A 108 9.72 11.28 -2.76
CA GLU A 108 10.46 12.32 -2.03
C GLU A 108 9.74 13.67 -2.03
N SER A 109 9.04 13.99 -3.10
CA SER A 109 8.27 15.23 -3.25
C SER A 109 6.97 15.24 -2.43
N GLN A 110 6.50 14.08 -2.03
CA GLN A 110 5.20 13.85 -1.39
C GLN A 110 3.99 14.19 -2.27
N ALA A 111 4.24 14.44 -3.56
CA ALA A 111 3.18 14.82 -4.50
C ALA A 111 2.26 13.64 -4.81
N VAL A 112 2.82 12.42 -4.90
CA VAL A 112 2.02 11.23 -5.17
C VAL A 112 1.08 10.95 -4.01
N ALA A 113 1.57 10.95 -2.76
CA ALA A 113 0.70 10.76 -1.60
C ALA A 113 -0.43 11.80 -1.52
N LYS A 114 -0.12 13.08 -1.82
CA LYS A 114 -1.13 14.16 -1.87
C LYS A 114 -2.16 13.93 -2.97
N ASN A 115 -1.74 13.51 -4.17
CA ASN A 115 -2.64 13.25 -5.30
C ASN A 115 -3.57 12.04 -5.03
N TYR A 116 -3.10 11.04 -4.28
CA TYR A 116 -3.90 9.90 -3.84
C TYR A 116 -4.73 10.20 -2.58
N ASP A 117 -4.59 11.40 -2.00
CA ASP A 117 -5.22 11.75 -0.73
C ASP A 117 -4.87 10.74 0.38
N ALA A 118 -3.66 10.19 0.34
CA ALA A 118 -3.15 9.30 1.38
C ALA A 118 -2.83 10.10 2.65
N VAL A 119 -3.30 9.62 3.80
CA VAL A 119 -3.21 10.39 5.05
C VAL A 119 -2.42 9.68 6.15
N CYS A 120 -2.33 8.36 6.08
CA CYS A 120 -1.68 7.55 7.10
C CYS A 120 -0.83 6.42 6.51
N THR A 121 -0.08 5.73 7.37
CA THR A 121 0.63 4.50 7.04
C THR A 121 0.30 3.41 8.07
N PRO A 122 -0.14 2.21 7.62
CA PRO A 122 -0.41 1.85 6.23
C PRO A 122 -1.73 2.47 5.71
N ASP A 123 -1.77 2.80 4.40
CA ASP A 123 -3.00 3.14 3.68
C ASP A 123 -3.03 2.32 2.38
N PHE A 124 -4.14 1.63 2.09
CA PHE A 124 -4.23 0.66 1.01
C PHE A 124 -5.27 1.08 -0.01
N PHE A 125 -4.89 1.03 -1.29
CA PHE A 125 -5.72 1.39 -2.43
C PHE A 125 -5.74 0.26 -3.45
N GLY A 126 -6.90 -0.36 -3.65
CA GLY A 126 -7.11 -1.43 -4.61
C GLY A 126 -7.77 -0.93 -5.88
N TYR A 127 -7.05 -1.05 -6.99
CA TYR A 127 -7.51 -0.67 -8.32
C TYR A 127 -7.82 -1.90 -9.15
N ASN A 128 -8.89 -1.82 -9.95
CA ASN A 128 -9.17 -2.82 -10.97
C ASN A 128 -8.27 -2.62 -12.21
N LYS A 129 -8.37 -3.52 -13.18
CA LYS A 129 -7.59 -3.48 -14.43
C LYS A 129 -7.82 -2.22 -15.28
N ASP A 130 -8.92 -1.50 -15.04
CA ASP A 130 -9.28 -0.26 -15.75
C ASP A 130 -8.83 0.99 -14.98
N TYR A 131 -7.89 0.83 -14.02
CA TYR A 131 -7.34 1.90 -13.18
C TYR A 131 -8.37 2.62 -12.30
N LYS A 132 -9.51 1.97 -11.99
CA LYS A 132 -10.56 2.53 -11.15
C LYS A 132 -10.45 2.00 -9.73
N LEU A 133 -10.51 2.91 -8.75
CA LEU A 133 -10.47 2.57 -7.33
C LEU A 133 -11.69 1.71 -6.95
N GLN A 134 -11.44 0.58 -6.32
CA GLN A 134 -12.46 -0.37 -5.91
C GLN A 134 -12.33 -0.78 -4.43
N TYR A 135 -11.18 -0.50 -3.82
CA TYR A 135 -10.94 -0.75 -2.41
C TYR A 135 -10.08 0.36 -1.80
N ARG A 136 -10.52 0.88 -0.66
CA ARG A 136 -9.73 1.71 0.24
C ARG A 136 -10.05 1.32 1.68
N GLY A 137 -9.21 0.52 2.28
CA GLY A 137 -9.53 -0.07 3.58
C GLY A 137 -8.32 -0.71 4.26
N ARG A 138 -8.57 -1.34 5.40
CA ARG A 138 -7.53 -1.99 6.21
C ARG A 138 -7.07 -3.32 5.60
N LEU A 139 -5.87 -3.79 6.04
CA LEU A 139 -5.39 -5.12 5.70
C LEU A 139 -6.29 -6.21 6.32
N ASP A 140 -6.51 -6.10 7.63
CA ASP A 140 -7.31 -7.00 8.46
C ASP A 140 -7.79 -6.27 9.74
N ALA A 141 -8.41 -7.00 10.67
CA ALA A 141 -8.92 -6.44 11.92
C ALA A 141 -7.84 -6.12 12.97
N SER A 142 -6.58 -6.47 12.74
CA SER A 142 -5.47 -6.15 13.64
C SER A 142 -5.14 -4.65 13.65
N ARG A 143 -4.49 -4.22 14.71
CA ARG A 143 -3.97 -2.85 14.84
C ARG A 143 -2.46 -2.92 15.04
N GLN A 144 -1.97 -2.65 16.26
CA GLN A 144 -0.56 -2.81 16.63
C GLN A 144 -0.24 -4.21 17.15
N GLU A 145 -1.23 -5.01 17.44
CA GLU A 145 -1.09 -6.36 17.94
C GLU A 145 -1.05 -7.38 16.81
N THR A 146 -0.49 -8.53 17.08
CA THR A 146 -0.50 -9.65 16.14
C THR A 146 -1.95 -10.12 15.96
N ALA A 147 -2.40 -10.20 14.72
CA ALA A 147 -3.72 -10.76 14.44
C ALA A 147 -3.72 -12.27 14.71
N PRO A 148 -4.83 -12.85 15.22
CA PRO A 148 -5.04 -14.29 15.20
C PRO A 148 -4.82 -14.86 13.79
N GLU A 149 -4.35 -16.11 13.71
CA GLU A 149 -4.06 -16.77 12.42
C GLU A 149 -5.30 -16.89 11.52
N ASP A 150 -6.48 -17.01 12.11
CA ASP A 150 -7.79 -17.12 11.46
C ASP A 150 -8.45 -15.76 11.16
N SER A 151 -7.75 -14.66 11.37
CA SER A 151 -8.28 -13.34 11.09
C SER A 151 -8.67 -13.20 9.62
N LYS A 152 -9.87 -12.65 9.38
CA LYS A 152 -10.33 -12.34 8.03
C LYS A 152 -9.35 -11.41 7.33
N ARG A 153 -8.92 -11.79 6.14
CA ARG A 153 -7.99 -11.06 5.27
C ARG A 153 -8.77 -10.06 4.42
N ASP A 154 -9.25 -8.96 5.05
CA ASP A 154 -10.16 -8.01 4.40
C ASP A 154 -9.61 -7.48 3.06
N LEU A 155 -8.34 -7.05 3.02
CA LEU A 155 -7.68 -6.59 1.81
C LEU A 155 -7.56 -7.70 0.75
N PHE A 156 -7.07 -8.86 1.14
CA PHE A 156 -6.85 -9.97 0.20
C PHE A 156 -8.16 -10.41 -0.48
N GLU A 157 -9.21 -10.61 0.30
CA GLU A 157 -10.52 -11.00 -0.22
C GLU A 157 -11.12 -9.90 -1.12
N ALA A 158 -10.94 -8.63 -0.76
CA ALA A 158 -11.38 -7.51 -1.59
C ALA A 158 -10.64 -7.48 -2.93
N MET A 159 -9.30 -7.61 -2.93
CA MET A 159 -8.51 -7.61 -4.15
C MET A 159 -8.80 -8.82 -5.04
N LYS A 160 -9.01 -10.00 -4.44
CA LYS A 160 -9.45 -11.20 -5.17
C LYS A 160 -10.79 -10.96 -5.86
N LEU A 161 -11.78 -10.42 -5.14
CA LEU A 161 -13.08 -10.07 -5.71
C LEU A 161 -12.95 -9.06 -6.87
N ILE A 162 -12.10 -8.04 -6.71
CA ILE A 162 -11.82 -7.05 -7.77
C ILE A 162 -11.24 -7.74 -9.01
N GLY A 163 -10.26 -8.63 -8.83
CA GLY A 163 -9.66 -9.37 -9.94
C GLY A 163 -10.62 -10.28 -10.70
N GLU A 164 -11.61 -10.86 -9.99
CA GLU A 164 -12.62 -11.75 -10.55
C GLU A 164 -13.79 -10.99 -11.21
N THR A 165 -14.24 -9.88 -10.61
CA THR A 165 -15.49 -9.20 -11.00
C THR A 165 -15.31 -7.78 -11.53
N ASN A 166 -14.10 -7.23 -11.43
CA ASN A 166 -13.77 -5.83 -11.70
C ASN A 166 -14.39 -4.83 -10.69
N HIS A 167 -15.05 -5.31 -9.64
CA HIS A 167 -15.72 -4.51 -8.61
C HIS A 167 -15.28 -4.93 -7.20
N GLY A 168 -15.13 -3.95 -6.32
CA GLY A 168 -14.81 -4.16 -4.90
C GLY A 168 -16.04 -4.38 -4.01
N PRO A 169 -15.84 -4.79 -2.74
CA PRO A 169 -16.91 -4.92 -1.78
C PRO A 169 -17.51 -3.55 -1.44
N GLN A 170 -18.84 -3.48 -1.28
CA GLN A 170 -19.55 -2.25 -0.93
C GLN A 170 -19.18 -1.75 0.49
N TYR A 171 -19.01 -2.68 1.43
CA TYR A 171 -18.65 -2.35 2.80
C TYR A 171 -17.17 -2.57 3.03
N GLN A 172 -16.48 -1.50 3.39
CA GLN A 172 -15.05 -1.48 3.63
C GLN A 172 -14.78 -0.81 4.98
N VAL A 173 -13.76 -1.29 5.68
CA VAL A 173 -13.35 -0.72 6.96
C VAL A 173 -12.06 0.09 6.72
N PRO A 174 -12.05 1.40 7.00
CA PRO A 174 -10.88 2.23 6.77
C PRO A 174 -9.63 1.74 7.51
N SER A 175 -8.46 1.97 6.91
CA SER A 175 -7.17 1.81 7.57
C SER A 175 -7.03 2.78 8.74
N ILE A 176 -6.25 2.36 9.75
CA ILE A 176 -5.83 3.23 10.86
C ILE A 176 -4.32 3.12 10.96
N GLY A 177 -3.64 4.26 11.04
CA GLY A 177 -2.19 4.28 11.14
C GLY A 177 -1.61 5.62 11.54
N CYS A 178 -0.28 5.70 11.54
CA CYS A 178 0.43 6.94 11.80
C CYS A 178 0.22 7.92 10.65
N SER A 179 0.03 9.21 10.96
CA SER A 179 0.02 10.25 9.93
C SER A 179 1.28 10.18 9.05
N ILE A 180 1.15 10.43 7.75
CA ILE A 180 2.30 10.72 6.88
C ILE A 180 3.07 11.91 7.47
N LYS A 181 4.40 11.86 7.43
CA LYS A 181 5.28 12.91 7.92
C LYS A 181 5.57 13.88 6.78
N TRP A 182 4.77 14.93 6.72
CA TRP A 182 4.92 15.98 5.71
C TRP A 182 6.15 16.84 5.97
N LYS A 183 6.80 17.32 4.90
CA LYS A 183 7.84 18.34 4.91
C LYS A 183 7.27 19.70 5.25
#